data_070e4b30270d78475a1c0b98524ba267
#
_entry.id   070e4b30270d78475a1c0b98524ba267
#
_cell.length_a   1.000
_cell.length_b   1.000
_cell.length_c   1.000
_cell.angle_alpha   90.00
_cell.angle_beta   90.00
_cell.angle_gamma   90.00
#
_symmetry.space_group_name_H-M   'P 1'
#
loop_
_entity.id
_entity.type
_entity.pdbx_description
1 polymer ?
#
loop_
_entity_poly.entity_id
_entity_poly.type
_entity_poly.pdbx_seq_one_letter_code
_entity_poly.pdbx_strand_id
1 'polypeptide(L)'
;MRIQYHLMSYFSKKVVVVTGGSEGIGKALVELLLEKGARVATCARNYEKLYELQTAHAGRPLHTGTADVSKESDCKNFINSVLETFGTIDILINNAGVSMRALFKDLEMNTLRTLMDVNFWGTVYCTKFALAEITKNKGSIVGVSSPAGFRGLPGRTGYSASKFAVNGFLEALRTELLNDGVNVMWVSPGFTSSNIRNVALDKDARPQKENPMNEDKLMSAEECASYILKSIEKRRRTLVLTLLGKSSLLLNKLFPAIADKMVRNFYFKNGKLVK
;
A
#
# COMPACT_ATOMS: atom_id res chain seq x y z
N MET A 1 -19.25 15.96 37.76
CA MET A 1 -18.21 15.03 37.26
C MET A 1 -18.72 14.39 35.98
N ARG A 2 -18.35 14.91 34.79
CA ARG A 2 -18.76 14.30 33.51
C ARG A 2 -17.89 13.10 33.27
N ILE A 3 -18.44 11.89 33.35
CA ILE A 3 -17.79 10.66 32.91
C ILE A 3 -17.67 10.77 31.41
N GLN A 4 -16.45 11.06 30.94
CA GLN A 4 -16.11 11.06 29.52
C GLN A 4 -16.00 9.57 29.13
N TYR A 5 -17.08 9.02 28.55
CA TYR A 5 -17.02 7.72 27.89
C TYR A 5 -16.04 7.85 26.71
N HIS A 6 -14.80 7.43 26.90
CA HIS A 6 -13.89 7.21 25.80
C HIS A 6 -14.48 6.07 24.98
N LEU A 7 -15.19 6.39 23.90
CA LEU A 7 -15.59 5.41 22.89
C LEU A 7 -14.31 4.70 22.43
N MET A 8 -14.22 3.41 22.74
CA MET A 8 -13.05 2.62 22.34
C MET A 8 -12.91 2.70 20.83
N SER A 9 -11.69 2.94 20.34
CA SER A 9 -11.39 2.97 18.90
C SER A 9 -11.81 1.65 18.23
N TYR A 10 -12.31 1.72 17.00
CA TYR A 10 -12.59 0.54 16.17
C TYR A 10 -11.43 -0.45 16.12
N PHE A 11 -10.20 0.08 16.20
CA PHE A 11 -8.96 -0.71 16.13
C PHE A 11 -8.51 -1.27 17.48
N SER A 12 -9.11 -0.83 18.58
CA SER A 12 -8.72 -1.28 19.92
C SER A 12 -8.76 -2.81 20.02
N LYS A 13 -7.64 -3.39 20.47
CA LYS A 13 -7.41 -4.84 20.60
C LYS A 13 -7.39 -5.65 19.29
N LYS A 14 -7.70 -5.07 18.13
CA LYS A 14 -7.60 -5.76 16.84
C LYS A 14 -6.15 -6.03 16.47
N VAL A 15 -5.89 -7.18 15.88
CA VAL A 15 -4.60 -7.51 15.26
C VAL A 15 -4.57 -7.00 13.84
N VAL A 16 -3.68 -6.07 13.57
CA VAL A 16 -3.52 -5.43 12.26
C VAL A 16 -2.12 -5.70 11.72
N VAL A 17 -2.07 -6.33 10.56
CA VAL A 17 -0.83 -6.58 9.82
C VAL A 17 -0.64 -5.49 8.77
N VAL A 18 0.53 -4.86 8.74
CA VAL A 18 0.91 -3.84 7.74
C VAL A 18 2.21 -4.27 7.06
N THR A 19 2.17 -4.61 5.78
CA THR A 19 3.42 -4.88 5.05
C THR A 19 4.12 -3.59 4.65
N GLY A 20 5.46 -3.55 4.74
CA GLY A 20 6.25 -2.35 4.40
C GLY A 20 6.09 -1.22 5.42
N GLY A 21 6.04 -1.54 6.72
CA GLY A 21 5.78 -0.56 7.78
C GLY A 21 7.01 0.16 8.32
N SER A 22 8.19 0.01 7.71
CA SER A 22 9.42 0.65 8.21
C SER A 22 9.58 2.12 7.80
N GLU A 23 8.80 2.61 6.83
CA GLU A 23 8.85 4.01 6.38
C GLU A 23 7.57 4.46 5.66
N GLY A 24 7.44 5.77 5.42
CA GLY A 24 6.34 6.38 4.65
C GLY A 24 4.96 6.05 5.19
N ILE A 25 4.00 5.79 4.28
CA ILE A 25 2.60 5.49 4.64
C ILE A 25 2.51 4.28 5.58
N GLY A 26 3.34 3.25 5.36
CA GLY A 26 3.35 2.04 6.19
C GLY A 26 3.73 2.35 7.64
N LYS A 27 4.78 3.13 7.86
CA LYS A 27 5.20 3.57 9.20
C LYS A 27 4.10 4.39 9.87
N ALA A 28 3.55 5.37 9.18
CA ALA A 28 2.46 6.19 9.70
C ALA A 28 1.21 5.36 10.06
N LEU A 29 0.90 4.30 9.28
CA LEU A 29 -0.16 3.36 9.63
C LEU A 29 0.14 2.60 10.91
N VAL A 30 1.37 2.08 11.07
CA VAL A 30 1.80 1.36 12.29
C VAL A 30 1.66 2.27 13.51
N GLU A 31 2.19 3.48 13.46
CA GLU A 31 2.16 4.44 14.56
C GLU A 31 0.73 4.81 14.96
N LEU A 32 -0.11 5.20 14.01
CA LEU A 32 -1.51 5.55 14.27
C LEU A 32 -2.34 4.36 14.78
N LEU A 33 -2.06 3.13 14.32
CA LEU A 33 -2.73 1.94 14.81
C LEU A 33 -2.36 1.64 16.27
N LEU A 34 -1.09 1.77 16.63
CA LEU A 34 -0.64 1.64 18.02
C LEU A 34 -1.29 2.69 18.93
N GLU A 35 -1.38 3.95 18.47
CA GLU A 35 -2.09 5.02 19.20
C GLU A 35 -3.57 4.69 19.42
N LYS A 36 -4.20 4.01 18.45
CA LYS A 36 -5.61 3.58 18.53
C LYS A 36 -5.81 2.29 19.34
N GLY A 37 -4.75 1.75 19.95
CA GLY A 37 -4.82 0.58 20.81
C GLY A 37 -4.89 -0.75 20.05
N ALA A 38 -4.46 -0.80 18.80
CA ALA A 38 -4.31 -2.03 18.05
C ALA A 38 -3.07 -2.82 18.50
N ARG A 39 -3.10 -4.14 18.28
CA ARG A 39 -1.92 -5.01 18.26
C ARG A 39 -1.41 -5.03 16.83
N VAL A 40 -0.20 -4.54 16.60
CA VAL A 40 0.29 -4.29 15.24
C VAL A 40 1.44 -5.24 14.90
N ALA A 41 1.37 -5.86 13.72
CA ALA A 41 2.50 -6.57 13.14
C ALA A 41 2.94 -5.89 11.85
N THR A 42 4.24 -5.79 11.63
CA THR A 42 4.77 -5.22 10.39
C THR A 42 6.03 -5.92 9.91
N CYS A 43 6.23 -5.93 8.60
CA CYS A 43 7.46 -6.44 8.00
C CYS A 43 8.07 -5.45 7.02
N ALA A 44 9.38 -5.55 6.84
CA ALA A 44 10.15 -4.85 5.82
C ALA A 44 11.47 -5.59 5.59
N ARG A 45 12.20 -5.21 4.52
CA ARG A 45 13.52 -5.80 4.22
C ARG A 45 14.65 -5.23 5.06
N ASN A 46 14.51 -3.97 5.51
CA ASN A 46 15.53 -3.27 6.28
C ASN A 46 15.32 -3.54 7.77
N TYR A 47 16.22 -4.35 8.36
CA TYR A 47 16.20 -4.72 9.76
C TYR A 47 16.43 -3.50 10.67
N GLU A 48 17.37 -2.63 10.34
CA GLU A 48 17.75 -1.47 11.16
C GLU A 48 16.56 -0.53 11.36
N LYS A 49 15.82 -0.22 10.29
CA LYS A 49 14.59 0.60 10.37
C LYS A 49 13.47 -0.06 11.16
N LEU A 50 13.35 -1.38 11.10
CA LEU A 50 12.40 -2.13 11.92
C LEU A 50 12.80 -2.12 13.40
N TYR A 51 14.09 -2.25 13.69
CA TYR A 51 14.62 -2.18 15.04
C TYR A 51 14.43 -0.79 15.66
N GLU A 52 14.71 0.29 14.90
CA GLU A 52 14.41 1.67 15.31
C GLU A 52 12.93 1.87 15.62
N LEU A 53 12.04 1.37 14.75
CA LEU A 53 10.61 1.45 14.95
C LEU A 53 10.17 0.69 16.22
N GLN A 54 10.68 -0.52 16.44
CA GLN A 54 10.39 -1.33 17.63
C GLN A 54 10.89 -0.66 18.90
N THR A 55 12.09 -0.08 18.86
CA THR A 55 12.69 0.64 19.99
C THR A 55 11.90 1.90 20.35
N ALA A 56 11.48 2.66 19.33
CA ALA A 56 10.65 3.85 19.53
C ALA A 56 9.27 3.55 20.13
N HIS A 57 8.80 2.33 19.97
CA HIS A 57 7.51 1.87 20.50
C HIS A 57 7.65 0.76 21.55
N ALA A 58 8.76 0.74 22.29
CA ALA A 58 9.00 -0.23 23.36
C ALA A 58 7.82 -0.26 24.36
N GLY A 59 7.42 -1.47 24.75
CA GLY A 59 6.25 -1.67 25.64
C GLY A 59 4.88 -1.59 24.97
N ARG A 60 4.81 -1.24 23.67
CA ARG A 60 3.59 -1.33 22.87
C ARG A 60 3.45 -2.70 22.21
N PRO A 61 2.23 -3.17 21.90
CA PRO A 61 2.00 -4.46 21.23
C PRO A 61 2.37 -4.38 19.73
N LEU A 62 3.68 -4.28 19.46
CA LEU A 62 4.26 -4.23 18.12
C LEU A 62 5.13 -5.47 17.88
N HIS A 63 4.80 -6.25 16.84
CA HIS A 63 5.60 -7.35 16.31
C HIS A 63 6.25 -6.93 14.99
N THR A 64 7.57 -7.10 14.87
CA THR A 64 8.31 -6.77 13.64
C THR A 64 8.98 -8.01 13.08
N GLY A 65 9.00 -8.16 11.76
CA GLY A 65 9.67 -9.27 11.08
C GLY A 65 10.42 -8.81 9.83
N THR A 66 11.66 -9.27 9.66
CA THR A 66 12.38 -9.04 8.40
C THR A 66 11.84 -9.98 7.33
N ALA A 67 11.27 -9.45 6.26
CA ALA A 67 10.72 -10.25 5.17
C ALA A 67 10.78 -9.48 3.84
N ASP A 68 11.08 -10.20 2.77
CA ASP A 68 10.91 -9.73 1.39
C ASP A 68 9.59 -10.27 0.84
N VAL A 69 8.60 -9.39 0.68
CA VAL A 69 7.26 -9.80 0.22
C VAL A 69 7.24 -10.37 -1.20
N SER A 70 8.31 -10.21 -1.98
CA SER A 70 8.45 -10.87 -3.28
C SER A 70 8.68 -12.39 -3.17
N LYS A 71 8.99 -12.88 -1.96
CA LYS A 71 9.25 -14.29 -1.67
C LYS A 71 8.07 -14.89 -0.90
N GLU A 72 7.48 -15.93 -1.47
CA GLU A 72 6.34 -16.63 -0.85
C GLU A 72 6.69 -17.17 0.54
N SER A 73 7.88 -17.77 0.69
CA SER A 73 8.37 -18.31 1.96
C SER A 73 8.44 -17.25 3.07
N ASP A 74 8.95 -16.05 2.74
CA ASP A 74 9.09 -14.97 3.70
C ASP A 74 7.71 -14.46 4.14
N CYS A 75 6.76 -14.32 3.20
CA CYS A 75 5.37 -13.96 3.51
C CYS A 75 4.71 -14.99 4.42
N LYS A 76 4.87 -16.29 4.12
CA LYS A 76 4.34 -17.37 4.94
C LYS A 76 4.92 -17.34 6.36
N ASN A 77 6.24 -17.25 6.46
CA ASN A 77 6.93 -17.25 7.75
C ASN A 77 6.52 -16.02 8.59
N PHE A 78 6.43 -14.84 7.98
CA PHE A 78 5.99 -13.64 8.66
C PHE A 78 4.54 -13.77 9.17
N ILE A 79 3.59 -14.20 8.34
CA ILE A 79 2.20 -14.38 8.77
C ILE A 79 2.10 -15.42 9.89
N ASN A 80 2.84 -16.53 9.81
CA ASN A 80 2.88 -17.52 10.88
C ASN A 80 3.42 -16.92 12.19
N SER A 81 4.49 -16.13 12.14
CA SER A 81 5.04 -15.46 13.35
C SER A 81 4.04 -14.47 13.98
N VAL A 82 3.18 -13.85 13.17
CA VAL A 82 2.08 -13.00 13.68
C VAL A 82 1.05 -13.85 14.42
N LEU A 83 0.69 -15.01 13.87
CA LEU A 83 -0.26 -15.94 14.49
C LEU A 83 0.29 -16.52 15.78
N GLU A 84 1.57 -16.86 15.82
CA GLU A 84 2.26 -17.31 17.05
C GLU A 84 2.27 -16.21 18.14
N THR A 85 2.47 -14.94 17.75
CA THR A 85 2.56 -13.81 18.67
C THR A 85 1.20 -13.35 19.18
N PHE A 86 0.20 -13.26 18.29
CA PHE A 86 -1.09 -12.62 18.59
C PHE A 86 -2.29 -13.56 18.55
N GLY A 87 -2.14 -14.77 18.02
CA GLY A 87 -3.16 -15.81 17.97
C GLY A 87 -4.23 -15.61 16.87
N THR A 88 -4.23 -14.47 16.19
CA THR A 88 -5.27 -14.14 15.19
C THR A 88 -4.82 -13.00 14.28
N ILE A 89 -5.59 -12.73 13.19
CA ILE A 89 -5.44 -11.56 12.33
C ILE A 89 -6.83 -11.02 11.99
N ASP A 90 -7.08 -9.75 12.31
CA ASP A 90 -8.35 -9.08 11.98
C ASP A 90 -8.24 -8.28 10.67
N ILE A 91 -7.10 -7.64 10.42
CA ILE A 91 -6.93 -6.73 9.29
C ILE A 91 -5.55 -6.94 8.68
N LEU A 92 -5.51 -7.09 7.35
CA LEU A 92 -4.27 -7.09 6.57
C LEU A 92 -4.24 -5.84 5.67
N ILE A 93 -3.18 -5.04 5.79
CA ILE A 93 -2.91 -3.89 4.93
C ILE A 93 -1.67 -4.21 4.09
N ASN A 94 -1.89 -4.63 2.85
CA ASN A 94 -0.87 -4.84 1.84
C ASN A 94 -0.37 -3.47 1.34
N ASN A 95 0.63 -2.91 2.03
CA ASN A 95 1.19 -1.60 1.74
C ASN A 95 2.56 -1.67 1.07
N ALA A 96 3.33 -2.74 1.28
CA ALA A 96 4.63 -2.91 0.66
C ALA A 96 4.57 -2.73 -0.86
N GLY A 97 5.51 -1.95 -1.41
CA GLY A 97 5.52 -1.71 -2.84
C GLY A 97 6.72 -0.88 -3.29
N VAL A 98 7.05 -1.02 -4.55
CA VAL A 98 8.11 -0.29 -5.24
C VAL A 98 7.55 0.39 -6.48
N SER A 99 8.16 1.50 -6.89
CA SER A 99 7.81 2.25 -8.10
C SER A 99 8.93 2.16 -9.13
N MET A 100 8.70 2.68 -10.32
CA MET A 100 9.72 2.82 -11.36
C MET A 100 9.62 4.15 -12.08
N ARG A 101 10.71 4.54 -12.76
CA ARG A 101 10.73 5.67 -13.69
C ARG A 101 11.71 5.41 -14.82
N ALA A 102 11.23 4.81 -15.91
CA ALA A 102 11.99 4.58 -17.14
C ALA A 102 11.01 4.40 -18.30
N LEU A 103 11.41 4.79 -19.52
CA LEU A 103 10.62 4.51 -20.72
C LEU A 103 10.71 3.01 -21.06
N PHE A 104 9.62 2.45 -21.54
CA PHE A 104 9.55 1.01 -21.85
C PHE A 104 10.62 0.55 -22.85
N LYS A 105 10.93 1.40 -23.84
CA LYS A 105 11.96 1.08 -24.85
C LYS A 105 13.37 0.89 -24.29
N ASP A 106 13.63 1.48 -23.10
CA ASP A 106 14.94 1.47 -22.46
C ASP A 106 14.98 0.50 -21.26
N LEU A 107 13.85 -0.17 -20.97
CA LEU A 107 13.63 -0.93 -19.75
C LEU A 107 14.12 -2.37 -19.85
N GLU A 108 14.92 -2.82 -18.90
CA GLU A 108 15.21 -4.23 -18.73
C GLU A 108 14.01 -5.02 -18.16
N MET A 109 13.78 -6.23 -18.69
CA MET A 109 12.63 -7.06 -18.28
C MET A 109 12.65 -7.43 -16.80
N ASN A 110 13.83 -7.48 -16.18
CA ASN A 110 13.95 -7.73 -14.75
C ASN A 110 13.30 -6.65 -13.88
N THR A 111 13.33 -5.37 -14.32
CA THR A 111 12.61 -4.29 -13.61
C THR A 111 11.10 -4.54 -13.59
N LEU A 112 10.52 -5.02 -14.71
CA LEU A 112 9.10 -5.39 -14.78
C LEU A 112 8.76 -6.54 -13.84
N ARG A 113 9.59 -7.61 -13.83
CA ARG A 113 9.40 -8.76 -12.94
C ARG A 113 9.44 -8.34 -11.48
N THR A 114 10.45 -7.57 -11.08
CA THR A 114 10.58 -7.05 -9.71
C THR A 114 9.35 -6.27 -9.26
N LEU A 115 8.77 -5.44 -10.14
CA LEU A 115 7.54 -4.70 -9.82
C LEU A 115 6.34 -5.61 -9.62
N MET A 116 6.21 -6.65 -10.44
CA MET A 116 5.15 -7.65 -10.28
C MET A 116 5.36 -8.49 -9.01
N ASP A 117 6.57 -8.93 -8.76
CA ASP A 117 6.88 -9.77 -7.61
C ASP A 117 6.61 -9.05 -6.29
N VAL A 118 7.06 -7.80 -6.16
CA VAL A 118 6.85 -7.03 -4.93
C VAL A 118 5.40 -6.55 -4.80
N ASN A 119 4.87 -5.87 -5.82
CA ASN A 119 3.58 -5.17 -5.69
C ASN A 119 2.38 -6.10 -5.77
N PHE A 120 2.42 -7.07 -6.70
CA PHE A 120 1.31 -7.98 -6.96
C PHE A 120 1.46 -9.28 -6.18
N TRP A 121 2.53 -10.04 -6.42
CA TRP A 121 2.70 -11.33 -5.75
C TRP A 121 2.84 -11.18 -4.25
N GLY A 122 3.54 -10.15 -3.75
CA GLY A 122 3.58 -9.84 -2.32
C GLY A 122 2.19 -9.62 -1.70
N THR A 123 1.30 -8.92 -2.42
CA THR A 123 -0.10 -8.76 -2.01
C THR A 123 -0.84 -10.11 -2.01
N VAL A 124 -0.65 -10.93 -3.04
CA VAL A 124 -1.28 -12.26 -3.16
C VAL A 124 -0.83 -13.20 -2.06
N TYR A 125 0.48 -13.32 -1.83
CA TYR A 125 1.05 -14.23 -0.83
C TYR A 125 0.59 -13.87 0.60
N CYS A 126 0.75 -12.61 1.02
CA CYS A 126 0.32 -12.19 2.35
C CYS A 126 -1.19 -12.39 2.53
N THR A 127 -1.98 -12.09 1.51
CA THR A 127 -3.44 -12.31 1.55
C THR A 127 -3.76 -13.81 1.68
N LYS A 128 -3.12 -14.66 0.90
CA LYS A 128 -3.35 -16.11 0.91
C LYS A 128 -3.13 -16.72 2.29
N PHE A 129 -2.01 -16.37 2.93
CA PHE A 129 -1.67 -16.94 4.24
C PHE A 129 -2.46 -16.34 5.41
N ALA A 130 -2.96 -15.11 5.30
CA ALA A 130 -3.79 -14.47 6.32
C ALA A 130 -5.29 -14.74 6.15
N LEU A 131 -5.73 -15.26 4.99
CA LEU A 131 -7.13 -15.32 4.58
C LEU A 131 -8.03 -16.06 5.57
N ALA A 132 -7.61 -17.21 6.07
CA ALA A 132 -8.39 -18.06 6.97
C ALA A 132 -8.80 -17.29 8.26
N GLU A 133 -7.85 -16.64 8.92
CA GLU A 133 -8.11 -15.88 10.14
C GLU A 133 -8.94 -14.61 9.86
N ILE A 134 -8.66 -13.91 8.77
CA ILE A 134 -9.44 -12.73 8.38
C ILE A 134 -10.89 -13.12 8.09
N THR A 135 -11.12 -14.25 7.44
CA THR A 135 -12.48 -14.78 7.15
C THR A 135 -13.21 -15.14 8.44
N LYS A 136 -12.58 -15.90 9.33
CA LYS A 136 -13.09 -16.25 10.65
C LYS A 136 -13.50 -15.01 11.46
N ASN A 137 -12.72 -13.93 11.39
CA ASN A 137 -12.96 -12.68 12.13
C ASN A 137 -13.89 -11.71 11.38
N LYS A 138 -14.38 -12.03 10.18
CA LYS A 138 -15.11 -11.12 9.29
C LYS A 138 -14.38 -9.78 9.13
N GLY A 139 -13.08 -9.88 8.99
CA GLY A 139 -12.11 -8.79 9.05
C GLY A 139 -12.03 -7.94 7.80
N SER A 140 -10.83 -7.41 7.52
CA SER A 140 -10.60 -6.57 6.34
C SER A 140 -9.28 -6.90 5.63
N ILE A 141 -9.31 -6.91 4.30
CA ILE A 141 -8.13 -6.99 3.41
C ILE A 141 -8.04 -5.68 2.63
N VAL A 142 -6.90 -5.02 2.74
CA VAL A 142 -6.67 -3.70 2.14
C VAL A 142 -5.43 -3.76 1.24
N GLY A 143 -5.56 -3.32 -0.01
CA GLY A 143 -4.41 -3.14 -0.89
C GLY A 143 -4.09 -1.67 -1.10
N VAL A 144 -2.86 -1.25 -0.84
CA VAL A 144 -2.40 0.10 -1.19
C VAL A 144 -1.98 0.12 -2.65
N SER A 145 -2.91 0.59 -3.48
CA SER A 145 -2.77 0.76 -4.92
C SER A 145 -2.25 2.18 -5.25
N SER A 146 -2.68 2.72 -6.38
CA SER A 146 -2.27 4.03 -6.89
C SER A 146 -3.28 4.50 -7.93
N PRO A 147 -3.33 5.81 -8.28
CA PRO A 147 -3.96 6.25 -9.53
C PRO A 147 -3.41 5.54 -10.75
N ALA A 148 -2.15 5.08 -10.71
CA ALA A 148 -1.53 4.23 -11.73
C ALA A 148 -2.20 2.85 -11.91
N GLY A 149 -3.04 2.41 -10.96
CA GLY A 149 -3.85 1.19 -11.06
C GLY A 149 -5.19 1.39 -11.78
N PHE A 150 -5.49 2.61 -12.21
CA PHE A 150 -6.69 2.95 -13.00
C PHE A 150 -6.34 3.60 -14.34
N ARG A 151 -5.17 4.23 -14.39
CA ARG A 151 -4.66 4.90 -15.59
C ARG A 151 -3.18 4.58 -15.74
N GLY A 152 -2.80 4.00 -16.89
CA GLY A 152 -1.40 3.79 -17.25
C GLY A 152 -0.65 5.12 -17.37
N LEU A 153 0.54 5.20 -16.77
CA LEU A 153 1.34 6.41 -16.71
C LEU A 153 2.65 6.23 -17.49
N PRO A 154 3.04 7.21 -18.34
CA PRO A 154 4.31 7.17 -19.05
C PRO A 154 5.50 7.05 -18.10
N GLY A 155 6.51 6.28 -18.48
CA GLY A 155 7.67 6.01 -17.65
C GLY A 155 7.40 5.12 -16.43
N ARG A 156 6.18 4.56 -16.31
CA ARG A 156 5.73 3.74 -15.19
C ARG A 156 4.94 2.51 -15.64
N THR A 157 5.29 1.95 -16.79
CA THR A 157 4.54 0.85 -17.43
C THR A 157 4.41 -0.36 -16.51
N GLY A 158 5.51 -0.86 -15.94
CA GLY A 158 5.50 -1.99 -15.02
C GLY A 158 4.81 -1.68 -13.67
N TYR A 159 5.01 -0.46 -13.16
CA TYR A 159 4.30 -0.01 -11.96
C TYR A 159 2.78 0.05 -12.19
N SER A 160 2.36 0.64 -13.30
CA SER A 160 0.94 0.67 -13.65
C SER A 160 0.37 -0.73 -13.79
N ALA A 161 1.04 -1.61 -14.55
CA ALA A 161 0.61 -2.99 -14.73
C ALA A 161 0.44 -3.71 -13.39
N SER A 162 1.41 -3.60 -12.46
CA SER A 162 1.33 -4.22 -11.14
C SER A 162 0.16 -3.68 -10.30
N LYS A 163 -0.12 -2.37 -10.36
CA LYS A 163 -1.23 -1.77 -9.61
C LYS A 163 -2.60 -2.06 -10.21
N PHE A 164 -2.70 -2.23 -11.54
CA PHE A 164 -3.91 -2.76 -12.19
C PHE A 164 -4.16 -4.21 -11.77
N ALA A 165 -3.10 -5.04 -11.75
CA ALA A 165 -3.21 -6.42 -11.29
C ALA A 165 -3.70 -6.52 -9.84
N VAL A 166 -3.19 -5.69 -8.93
CA VAL A 166 -3.68 -5.60 -7.53
C VAL A 166 -5.15 -5.24 -7.48
N ASN A 167 -5.59 -4.23 -8.26
CA ASN A 167 -6.99 -3.82 -8.27
C ASN A 167 -7.90 -4.94 -8.77
N GLY A 168 -7.55 -5.61 -9.89
CA GLY A 168 -8.32 -6.72 -10.44
C GLY A 168 -8.40 -7.91 -9.48
N PHE A 169 -7.28 -8.29 -8.85
CA PHE A 169 -7.22 -9.34 -7.84
C PHE A 169 -8.15 -9.05 -6.65
N LEU A 170 -8.06 -7.85 -6.07
CA LEU A 170 -8.88 -7.47 -4.92
C LEU A 170 -10.37 -7.31 -5.29
N GLU A 171 -10.68 -6.93 -6.53
CA GLU A 171 -12.06 -6.84 -7.01
C GLU A 171 -12.71 -8.22 -7.10
N ALA A 172 -12.00 -9.19 -7.68
CA ALA A 172 -12.46 -10.58 -7.74
C ALA A 172 -12.61 -11.18 -6.33
N LEU A 173 -11.55 -11.05 -5.51
CA LEU A 173 -11.55 -11.57 -4.13
C LEU A 173 -12.69 -10.98 -3.28
N ARG A 174 -13.03 -9.71 -3.48
CA ARG A 174 -14.19 -9.10 -2.79
C ARG A 174 -15.50 -9.83 -3.11
N THR A 175 -15.68 -10.23 -4.36
CA THR A 175 -16.89 -10.92 -4.79
C THR A 175 -16.91 -12.34 -4.26
N GLU A 176 -15.78 -13.03 -4.25
CA GLU A 176 -15.64 -14.38 -3.66
C GLU A 176 -15.99 -14.39 -2.17
N LEU A 177 -15.55 -13.36 -1.41
CA LEU A 177 -15.75 -13.27 0.04
C LEU A 177 -17.01 -12.50 0.47
N LEU A 178 -17.91 -12.20 -0.47
CA LEU A 178 -19.08 -11.36 -0.20
C LEU A 178 -19.96 -11.92 0.93
N ASN A 179 -20.18 -13.23 0.94
CA ASN A 179 -21.02 -13.92 1.92
C ASN A 179 -20.30 -14.22 3.24
N ASP A 180 -18.96 -14.15 3.24
CA ASP A 180 -18.13 -14.37 4.44
C ASP A 180 -18.04 -13.14 5.35
N GLY A 181 -18.59 -12.02 4.92
CA GLY A 181 -18.59 -10.77 5.67
C GLY A 181 -17.21 -10.10 5.74
N VAL A 182 -16.27 -10.49 4.90
CA VAL A 182 -14.92 -9.87 4.81
C VAL A 182 -14.99 -8.57 3.99
N ASN A 183 -14.39 -7.51 4.51
CA ASN A 183 -14.26 -6.27 3.75
C ASN A 183 -12.98 -6.28 2.92
N VAL A 184 -13.09 -6.33 1.59
CA VAL A 184 -11.95 -6.23 0.69
C VAL A 184 -11.98 -4.87 0.00
N MET A 185 -10.92 -4.07 0.19
CA MET A 185 -10.81 -2.74 -0.39
C MET A 185 -9.43 -2.44 -0.94
N TRP A 186 -9.36 -1.48 -1.85
CA TRP A 186 -8.08 -0.86 -2.22
C TRP A 186 -8.11 0.63 -2.05
N VAL A 187 -6.92 1.19 -1.82
CA VAL A 187 -6.69 2.63 -1.66
C VAL A 187 -5.81 3.13 -2.78
N SER A 188 -6.15 4.31 -3.27
CA SER A 188 -5.36 5.03 -4.27
C SER A 188 -4.93 6.38 -3.65
N PRO A 189 -3.77 6.43 -2.98
CA PRO A 189 -3.34 7.59 -2.21
C PRO A 189 -3.17 8.87 -3.04
N GLY A 190 -2.74 8.77 -4.28
CA GLY A 190 -2.28 9.91 -5.05
C GLY A 190 -0.83 10.27 -4.72
N PHE A 191 -0.46 11.54 -4.95
CA PHE A 191 0.88 12.00 -4.59
C PHE A 191 0.97 12.27 -3.09
N THR A 192 1.65 11.38 -2.39
CA THR A 192 1.88 11.44 -0.94
C THR A 192 3.37 11.52 -0.67
N SER A 193 3.79 12.31 0.32
CA SER A 193 5.18 12.40 0.74
C SER A 193 5.66 11.04 1.24
N SER A 194 6.72 10.51 0.61
CA SER A 194 7.30 9.21 0.96
C SER A 194 8.60 8.98 0.19
N ASN A 195 9.43 8.08 0.69
CA ASN A 195 10.69 7.72 0.05
C ASN A 195 10.53 6.92 -1.26
N ILE A 196 9.32 6.50 -1.63
CA ILE A 196 9.06 5.63 -2.80
C ILE A 196 9.60 6.18 -4.12
N ARG A 197 9.71 7.51 -4.25
CA ARG A 197 10.26 8.16 -5.45
C ARG A 197 11.77 8.08 -5.51
N ASN A 198 12.45 8.27 -4.38
CA ASN A 198 13.92 8.17 -4.28
C ASN A 198 14.41 6.74 -4.53
N VAL A 199 13.62 5.75 -4.11
CA VAL A 199 13.93 4.32 -4.30
C VAL A 199 13.24 3.72 -5.53
N ALA A 200 12.58 4.53 -6.36
CA ALA A 200 11.97 4.09 -7.61
C ALA A 200 13.05 3.48 -8.52
N LEU A 201 12.71 2.35 -9.13
CA LEU A 201 13.64 1.63 -10.01
C LEU A 201 13.82 2.38 -11.33
N ASP A 202 15.05 2.47 -11.78
CA ASP A 202 15.42 2.93 -13.11
C ASP A 202 15.27 1.81 -14.17
N LYS A 203 15.78 2.05 -15.36
CA LYS A 203 15.76 1.09 -16.46
C LYS A 203 16.49 -0.24 -16.14
N ASP A 204 17.52 -0.20 -15.30
CA ASP A 204 18.40 -1.30 -14.92
C ASP A 204 18.02 -1.95 -13.56
N ALA A 205 16.82 -1.71 -13.06
CA ALA A 205 16.32 -2.15 -11.75
C ALA A 205 17.12 -1.60 -10.54
N ARG A 206 17.76 -0.44 -10.68
CA ARG A 206 18.50 0.24 -9.60
C ARG A 206 17.71 1.42 -9.06
N PRO A 207 17.83 1.76 -7.76
CA PRO A 207 17.22 2.96 -7.19
C PRO A 207 17.74 4.24 -7.87
N GLN A 208 16.83 5.10 -8.35
CA GLN A 208 17.17 6.33 -9.08
C GLN A 208 17.87 7.39 -8.24
N LYS A 209 17.58 7.47 -6.94
CA LYS A 209 18.04 8.50 -6.00
C LYS A 209 17.62 9.94 -6.38
N GLU A 210 16.61 10.08 -7.24
CA GLU A 210 16.06 11.37 -7.69
C GLU A 210 14.58 11.49 -7.39
N ASN A 211 14.17 12.65 -6.90
CA ASN A 211 12.76 12.97 -6.69
C ASN A 211 12.37 14.21 -7.49
N PRO A 212 11.60 14.06 -8.59
CA PRO A 212 11.21 15.21 -9.43
C PRO A 212 10.06 16.04 -8.85
N MET A 213 9.55 15.69 -7.66
CA MET A 213 8.39 16.34 -7.05
C MET A 213 8.83 17.20 -5.85
N ASN A 214 8.14 18.32 -5.66
CA ASN A 214 8.28 19.10 -4.43
C ASN A 214 7.46 18.43 -3.32
N GLU A 215 8.12 17.83 -2.34
CA GLU A 215 7.49 17.08 -1.24
C GLU A 215 6.60 17.95 -0.35
N ASP A 216 6.89 19.23 -0.17
CA ASP A 216 6.15 20.16 0.70
C ASP A 216 4.71 20.41 0.23
N LYS A 217 4.44 20.13 -1.05
CA LYS A 217 3.11 20.29 -1.68
C LYS A 217 2.31 19.00 -1.74
N LEU A 218 2.83 17.92 -1.18
CA LEU A 218 2.20 16.62 -1.20
C LEU A 218 1.44 16.37 0.10
N MET A 219 0.45 15.47 0.04
CA MET A 219 -0.21 14.95 1.24
C MET A 219 0.81 14.28 2.15
N SER A 220 0.75 14.48 3.46
CA SER A 220 1.65 13.77 4.37
C SER A 220 1.31 12.28 4.49
N ALA A 221 2.28 11.48 4.95
CA ALA A 221 2.07 10.05 5.19
C ALA A 221 1.02 9.81 6.30
N GLU A 222 1.04 10.63 7.34
CA GLU A 222 0.13 10.60 8.49
C GLU A 222 -1.30 10.94 8.07
N GLU A 223 -1.47 11.98 7.26
CA GLU A 223 -2.78 12.35 6.71
C GLU A 223 -3.34 11.22 5.85
N CYS A 224 -2.52 10.66 4.96
CA CYS A 224 -2.89 9.53 4.13
C CYS A 224 -3.30 8.31 4.98
N ALA A 225 -2.51 7.95 5.99
CA ALA A 225 -2.79 6.86 6.92
C ALA A 225 -4.11 7.07 7.67
N SER A 226 -4.38 8.30 8.13
CA SER A 226 -5.64 8.66 8.79
C SER A 226 -6.85 8.40 7.89
N TYR A 227 -6.80 8.81 6.61
CA TYR A 227 -7.88 8.53 5.65
C TYR A 227 -8.04 7.04 5.37
N ILE A 228 -6.94 6.29 5.31
CA ILE A 228 -6.97 4.81 5.13
C ILE A 228 -7.70 4.18 6.31
N LEU A 229 -7.28 4.45 7.55
CA LEU A 229 -7.88 3.88 8.74
C LEU A 229 -9.37 4.22 8.85
N LYS A 230 -9.75 5.47 8.63
CA LYS A 230 -11.16 5.90 8.61
C LYS A 230 -11.99 5.17 7.53
N SER A 231 -11.37 4.79 6.42
CA SER A 231 -12.04 4.05 5.35
C SER A 231 -12.18 2.56 5.67
N ILE A 232 -11.22 1.98 6.38
CA ILE A 232 -11.30 0.61 6.91
C ILE A 232 -12.43 0.51 7.94
N GLU A 233 -12.47 1.44 8.92
CA GLU A 233 -13.52 1.52 9.93
C GLU A 233 -14.91 1.60 9.31
N LYS A 234 -15.07 2.39 8.23
CA LYS A 234 -16.32 2.52 7.48
C LYS A 234 -16.56 1.40 6.46
N ARG A 235 -15.71 0.39 6.42
CA ARG A 235 -15.77 -0.74 5.48
C ARG A 235 -16.01 -0.31 4.03
N ARG A 236 -15.29 0.72 3.57
CA ARG A 236 -15.41 1.22 2.20
C ARG A 236 -14.87 0.20 1.21
N ARG A 237 -15.40 0.22 -0.01
CA ARG A 237 -14.92 -0.64 -1.12
C ARG A 237 -13.65 -0.09 -1.77
N THR A 238 -13.59 1.23 -1.89
CA THR A 238 -12.48 1.92 -2.58
C THR A 238 -12.28 3.29 -1.94
N LEU A 239 -11.02 3.69 -1.81
CA LEU A 239 -10.63 5.04 -1.42
C LEU A 239 -9.73 5.64 -2.50
N VAL A 240 -10.18 6.71 -3.15
CA VAL A 240 -9.35 7.53 -4.02
C VAL A 240 -9.17 8.87 -3.32
N LEU A 241 -7.92 9.14 -2.93
CA LEU A 241 -7.55 10.37 -2.26
C LEU A 241 -7.37 11.54 -3.20
N THR A 242 -7.35 12.61 -3.27
CA THR A 242 -7.15 13.76 -4.15
C THR A 242 -8.25 13.96 -5.21
N LEU A 243 -8.66 15.21 -5.36
CA LEU A 243 -9.62 15.62 -6.38
C LEU A 243 -9.06 15.36 -7.79
N LEU A 244 -7.76 15.59 -7.99
CA LEU A 244 -7.08 15.31 -9.25
C LEU A 244 -7.12 13.80 -9.60
N GLY A 245 -6.96 12.92 -8.60
CA GLY A 245 -7.10 11.48 -8.80
C GLY A 245 -8.52 11.11 -9.26
N LYS A 246 -9.56 11.65 -8.60
CA LYS A 246 -10.96 11.38 -8.94
C LYS A 246 -11.33 11.91 -10.33
N SER A 247 -10.95 13.16 -10.65
CA SER A 247 -11.24 13.76 -11.95
C SER A 247 -10.48 13.07 -13.09
N SER A 248 -9.23 12.66 -12.87
CA SER A 248 -8.47 11.92 -13.88
C SER A 248 -9.07 10.55 -14.19
N LEU A 249 -9.61 9.84 -13.18
CA LEU A 249 -10.33 8.58 -13.38
C LEU A 249 -11.58 8.77 -14.24
N LEU A 250 -12.40 9.78 -13.93
CA LEU A 250 -13.62 10.08 -14.68
C LEU A 250 -13.29 10.49 -16.12
N LEU A 251 -12.31 11.35 -16.29
CA LEU A 251 -11.84 11.80 -17.61
C LEU A 251 -11.33 10.61 -18.44
N ASN A 252 -10.54 9.73 -17.84
CA ASN A 252 -10.04 8.53 -18.53
C ASN A 252 -11.16 7.58 -18.97
N LYS A 253 -12.22 7.48 -18.18
CA LYS A 253 -13.37 6.62 -18.51
C LYS A 253 -14.23 7.20 -19.63
N LEU A 254 -14.47 8.50 -19.62
CA LEU A 254 -15.39 9.16 -20.55
C LEU A 254 -14.70 9.68 -21.82
N PHE A 255 -13.46 10.15 -21.70
CA PHE A 255 -12.72 10.83 -22.78
C PHE A 255 -11.25 10.36 -22.84
N PRO A 256 -10.98 9.07 -23.16
CA PRO A 256 -9.64 8.48 -23.04
C PRO A 256 -8.61 9.19 -23.95
N ALA A 257 -8.98 9.61 -25.16
CA ALA A 257 -8.07 10.30 -26.06
C ALA A 257 -7.64 11.70 -25.53
N ILE A 258 -8.52 12.39 -24.82
CA ILE A 258 -8.19 13.66 -24.16
C ILE A 258 -7.27 13.39 -22.97
N ALA A 259 -7.59 12.37 -22.20
CA ALA A 259 -6.76 11.94 -21.06
C ALA A 259 -5.33 11.57 -21.52
N ASP A 260 -5.17 10.89 -22.68
CA ASP A 260 -3.86 10.55 -23.25
C ASP A 260 -3.02 11.80 -23.51
N LYS A 261 -3.60 12.82 -24.17
CA LYS A 261 -2.91 14.08 -24.46
C LYS A 261 -2.51 14.83 -23.19
N MET A 262 -3.42 14.91 -22.21
CA MET A 262 -3.14 15.58 -20.93
C MET A 262 -2.04 14.87 -20.15
N VAL A 263 -2.10 13.55 -20.04
CA VAL A 263 -1.09 12.75 -19.36
C VAL A 263 0.26 12.87 -20.06
N ARG A 264 0.28 12.82 -21.41
CA ARG A 264 1.51 13.03 -22.16
C ARG A 264 2.13 14.41 -21.86
N ASN A 265 1.35 15.47 -21.89
CA ASN A 265 1.83 16.84 -21.63
C ASN A 265 2.32 17.02 -20.18
N PHE A 266 1.74 16.30 -19.22
CA PHE A 266 2.16 16.32 -17.83
C PHE A 266 3.49 15.60 -17.60
N TYR A 267 3.73 14.46 -18.30
CA TYR A 267 4.91 13.63 -18.11
C TYR A 267 6.09 13.99 -19.03
N PHE A 268 5.83 14.64 -20.17
CA PHE A 268 6.87 14.98 -21.13
C PHE A 268 7.00 16.50 -21.30
N LYS A 269 8.26 16.96 -21.40
CA LYS A 269 8.61 18.33 -21.80
C LYS A 269 9.69 18.24 -22.87
N ASN A 270 9.47 18.90 -24.02
CA ASN A 270 10.39 18.85 -25.17
C ASN A 270 10.78 17.41 -25.57
N GLY A 271 9.81 16.50 -25.58
CA GLY A 271 10.02 15.09 -25.95
C GLY A 271 10.73 14.23 -24.89
N LYS A 272 11.18 14.80 -23.77
CA LYS A 272 11.86 14.09 -22.68
C LYS A 272 10.91 13.85 -21.52
N LEU A 273 11.03 12.66 -20.88
CA LEU A 273 10.30 12.33 -19.65
C LEU A 273 10.84 13.20 -18.50
N VAL A 274 9.94 13.96 -17.85
CA VAL A 274 10.31 14.89 -16.76
C VAL A 274 9.73 14.51 -15.39
N LYS A 275 8.75 13.59 -15.36
CA LYS A 275 8.10 13.14 -14.11
C LYS A 275 8.02 11.63 -13.99
#